data_4b68c7abe7c610a54432689462c26181
#
_entry.id   4b68c7abe7c610a54432689462c26181
#
_cell.length_a   1.000
_cell.length_b   1.000
_cell.length_c   1.000
_cell.angle_alpha   90.00
_cell.angle_beta   90.00
_cell.angle_gamma   90.00
#
_symmetry.space_group_name_H-M   'P 1'
#
loop_
_entity.id
_entity.type
_entity.pdbx_description
1 polymer ?
#
loop_
_entity_poly.entity_id
_entity_poly.type
_entity_poly.pdbx_seq_one_letter_code
_entity_poly.pdbx_strand_id
1 'polypeptide(L)'
;MTGETGEIRLLTFEVQKKMKWIKFLFFLALTIVTFSCSKEELECSNCTDISLAKDMTVSIIGDSYSTFKGYLSPSSNPTYYPKSVTEVTEVSHTWWHQFITQNQLRLECNNSYSGSTVARKQTANGSSYVERYPELGNPDLIFVFGGTNDSWQGIPVGDYQYSDWGEDDLLYFRPAFAYLLNRLQQTYPDAQIVNLINTGLKKDYKEAMETICQYYHVCNISLGDFEKIDGHPSKKGMESICQQITQTLIKQ
;
A
#
# COMPACT_ATOMS: atom_id res chain seq x y z
N MET A 1 41.35 -64.25 -45.49
CA MET A 1 40.10 -63.47 -45.57
C MET A 1 39.49 -63.25 -44.15
N THR A 2 40.12 -62.45 -43.29
CA THR A 2 39.61 -62.16 -41.91
C THR A 2 40.00 -60.77 -41.41
N GLY A 3 40.26 -59.81 -42.27
CA GLY A 3 40.72 -58.48 -41.86
C GLY A 3 39.67 -57.35 -41.94
N GLU A 4 38.68 -57.40 -42.83
CA GLU A 4 37.81 -56.26 -43.14
C GLU A 4 36.60 -56.08 -42.21
N THR A 5 36.16 -57.09 -41.52
CA THR A 5 34.96 -57.00 -40.65
C THR A 5 35.24 -56.38 -39.29
N GLY A 6 36.49 -56.31 -38.84
CA GLY A 6 36.89 -55.71 -37.56
C GLY A 6 36.98 -54.21 -37.61
N GLU A 7 37.52 -53.64 -38.69
CA GLU A 7 37.64 -52.19 -38.84
C GLU A 7 36.32 -51.45 -39.01
N ILE A 8 35.38 -52.03 -39.75
CA ILE A 8 34.06 -51.45 -39.95
C ILE A 8 33.26 -51.41 -38.62
N ARG A 9 33.44 -52.41 -37.75
CA ARG A 9 32.78 -52.43 -36.39
C ARG A 9 33.38 -51.39 -35.46
N LEU A 10 34.68 -51.14 -35.51
CA LEU A 10 35.33 -50.10 -34.67
C LEU A 10 34.94 -48.71 -35.11
N LEU A 11 34.87 -48.44 -36.43
CA LEU A 11 34.44 -47.16 -36.99
C LEU A 11 32.98 -46.82 -36.63
N THR A 12 32.07 -47.78 -36.68
CA THR A 12 30.67 -47.58 -36.31
C THR A 12 30.52 -47.32 -34.82
N PHE A 13 31.32 -47.93 -33.96
CA PHE A 13 31.28 -47.74 -32.51
C PHE A 13 31.81 -46.33 -32.11
N GLU A 14 32.88 -45.87 -32.75
CA GLU A 14 33.42 -44.54 -32.52
C GLU A 14 32.47 -43.44 -33.02
N VAL A 15 31.82 -43.60 -34.15
CA VAL A 15 30.82 -42.68 -34.68
C VAL A 15 29.59 -42.61 -33.78
N GLN A 16 29.11 -43.74 -33.27
CA GLN A 16 27.99 -43.78 -32.32
C GLN A 16 28.35 -43.13 -30.98
N LYS A 17 29.56 -43.30 -30.48
CA LYS A 17 30.06 -42.65 -29.26
C LYS A 17 30.14 -41.15 -29.40
N LYS A 18 30.69 -40.63 -30.54
CA LYS A 18 30.72 -39.20 -30.86
C LYS A 18 29.29 -38.62 -30.98
N MET A 19 28.36 -39.31 -31.62
CA MET A 19 26.97 -38.86 -31.73
C MET A 19 26.25 -38.82 -30.37
N LYS A 20 26.52 -39.74 -29.43
CA LYS A 20 26.00 -39.68 -28.06
C LYS A 20 26.55 -38.48 -27.28
N TRP A 21 27.84 -38.19 -27.43
CA TRP A 21 28.47 -37.01 -26.79
C TRP A 21 27.96 -35.69 -27.38
N ILE A 22 27.70 -35.58 -28.65
CA ILE A 22 27.13 -34.43 -29.31
C ILE A 22 25.70 -34.22 -28.85
N LYS A 23 24.88 -35.27 -28.73
CA LYS A 23 23.53 -35.16 -28.18
C LYS A 23 23.52 -34.78 -26.70
N PHE A 24 24.50 -35.26 -25.91
CA PHE A 24 24.63 -34.90 -24.51
C PHE A 24 25.06 -33.45 -24.33
N LEU A 25 25.96 -32.92 -25.17
CA LEU A 25 26.36 -31.50 -25.19
C LEU A 25 25.24 -30.58 -25.68
N PHE A 26 24.41 -31.02 -26.65
CA PHE A 26 23.21 -30.31 -27.07
C PHE A 26 22.13 -30.28 -25.99
N PHE A 27 21.99 -31.32 -25.19
CA PHE A 27 21.07 -31.35 -24.07
C PHE A 27 21.58 -30.46 -22.89
N LEU A 28 22.88 -30.40 -22.67
CA LEU A 28 23.48 -29.54 -21.63
C LEU A 28 23.49 -28.06 -22.01
N ALA A 29 23.53 -27.76 -23.32
CA ALA A 29 23.46 -26.37 -23.80
C ALA A 29 22.03 -25.80 -23.81
N LEU A 30 20.99 -26.66 -23.75
CA LEU A 30 19.60 -26.24 -23.76
C LEU A 30 19.01 -26.07 -22.34
N THR A 31 19.76 -26.34 -21.29
CA THR A 31 19.34 -26.17 -19.89
C THR A 31 20.00 -24.99 -19.19
N ILE A 32 20.77 -24.16 -19.90
CA ILE A 32 21.06 -22.81 -19.46
C ILE A 32 19.88 -21.91 -19.91
N VAL A 33 18.67 -22.26 -19.48
CA VAL A 33 17.69 -21.22 -19.20
C VAL A 33 18.33 -20.40 -18.09
N THR A 34 18.91 -19.29 -18.48
CA THR A 34 19.23 -18.21 -17.54
C THR A 34 17.93 -17.94 -16.79
N PHE A 35 17.81 -18.46 -15.59
CA PHE A 35 17.02 -17.86 -14.55
C PHE A 35 17.74 -16.52 -14.31
N SER A 36 17.53 -15.59 -15.22
CA SER A 36 17.65 -14.18 -14.92
C SER A 36 16.59 -13.98 -13.86
N CYS A 37 16.98 -14.11 -12.59
CA CYS A 37 16.30 -13.46 -11.52
C CYS A 37 16.52 -11.96 -11.80
N SER A 38 15.72 -11.42 -12.74
CA SER A 38 15.37 -10.03 -12.68
C SER A 38 14.83 -9.90 -11.25
N LYS A 39 15.53 -9.16 -10.38
CA LYS A 39 14.84 -8.40 -9.36
C LYS A 39 13.74 -7.70 -10.17
N GLU A 40 12.54 -8.25 -10.16
CA GLU A 40 11.35 -7.44 -10.30
C GLU A 40 11.53 -6.43 -9.18
N GLU A 41 12.02 -5.24 -9.55
CA GLU A 41 11.71 -4.07 -8.76
C GLU A 41 10.22 -4.21 -8.57
N LEU A 42 9.81 -4.40 -7.32
CA LEU A 42 8.42 -4.37 -6.91
C LEU A 42 7.93 -2.99 -7.37
N GLU A 43 7.50 -2.87 -8.62
CA GLU A 43 6.70 -1.75 -9.06
C GLU A 43 5.39 -1.86 -8.26
N CYS A 44 5.50 -1.35 -7.04
CA CYS A 44 4.40 -1.24 -6.13
C CYS A 44 3.60 -0.04 -6.58
N SER A 45 2.66 -0.22 -7.47
CA SER A 45 1.35 0.39 -7.28
C SER A 45 0.46 0.12 -8.48
N ASN A 46 -0.65 -0.53 -8.20
CA ASN A 46 -1.81 -0.54 -9.08
C ASN A 46 -2.50 0.85 -9.13
N CYS A 47 -1.72 1.93 -9.05
CA CYS A 47 -2.25 3.29 -9.10
C CYS A 47 -2.62 3.71 -10.53
N THR A 48 -2.19 2.96 -11.54
CA THR A 48 -2.60 3.13 -12.95
C THR A 48 -4.10 2.98 -13.15
N ASP A 49 -4.76 2.25 -12.26
CA ASP A 49 -6.19 1.98 -12.34
C ASP A 49 -7.04 3.07 -11.66
N ILE A 50 -6.41 4.04 -10.97
CA ILE A 50 -7.12 5.15 -10.34
C ILE A 50 -7.51 6.17 -11.42
N SER A 51 -8.80 6.44 -11.53
CA SER A 51 -9.36 7.41 -12.45
C SER A 51 -10.07 8.51 -11.68
N LEU A 52 -9.72 9.76 -11.93
CA LEU A 52 -10.34 10.92 -11.31
C LEU A 52 -11.25 11.61 -12.32
N ALA A 53 -12.51 11.79 -11.95
CA ALA A 53 -13.48 12.57 -12.70
C ALA A 53 -14.00 13.73 -11.84
N LYS A 54 -14.35 14.83 -12.49
CA LYS A 54 -14.96 15.98 -11.82
C LYS A 54 -16.21 15.55 -11.01
N ASP A 55 -16.40 16.18 -9.87
CA ASP A 55 -17.52 15.97 -8.94
C ASP A 55 -17.54 14.59 -8.23
N MET A 56 -16.53 13.72 -8.42
CA MET A 56 -16.38 12.50 -7.63
C MET A 56 -16.30 12.83 -6.15
N THR A 57 -16.89 11.97 -5.33
CA THR A 57 -16.92 12.07 -3.87
C THR A 57 -15.72 11.39 -3.24
N VAL A 58 -15.13 12.03 -2.24
CA VAL A 58 -13.94 11.56 -1.55
C VAL A 58 -14.22 11.36 -0.07
N SER A 59 -13.91 10.17 0.44
CA SER A 59 -13.88 9.92 1.89
C SER A 59 -12.45 9.65 2.36
N ILE A 60 -12.21 10.00 3.61
CA ILE A 60 -10.91 9.86 4.25
C ILE A 60 -11.08 9.10 5.55
N ILE A 61 -10.33 8.03 5.70
CA ILE A 61 -10.08 7.39 6.99
C ILE A 61 -8.63 7.65 7.38
N GLY A 62 -8.44 8.46 8.44
CA GLY A 62 -7.14 8.99 8.79
C GLY A 62 -6.91 9.12 10.29
N ASP A 63 -5.69 9.54 10.63
CA ASP A 63 -5.27 9.94 11.97
C ASP A 63 -5.15 11.47 12.08
N SER A 64 -4.32 11.96 13.01
CA SER A 64 -4.08 13.40 13.23
C SER A 64 -3.66 14.16 11.98
N TYR A 65 -2.99 13.53 11.01
CA TYR A 65 -2.52 14.17 9.78
C TYR A 65 -3.64 14.60 8.84
N SER A 66 -4.84 14.04 9.03
CA SER A 66 -6.01 14.31 8.19
C SER A 66 -7.13 15.05 8.93
N THR A 67 -6.98 15.27 10.25
CA THR A 67 -8.02 15.96 11.03
C THR A 67 -8.01 17.45 10.81
N PHE A 68 -9.20 18.07 10.80
CA PHE A 68 -9.39 19.51 10.93
C PHE A 68 -10.74 19.82 11.59
N LYS A 69 -10.75 20.67 12.62
CA LYS A 69 -11.96 21.00 13.39
C LYS A 69 -13.07 21.54 12.49
N GLY A 70 -14.26 21.00 12.63
CA GLY A 70 -15.44 21.39 11.85
C GLY A 70 -15.61 20.62 10.53
N TYR A 71 -14.67 19.71 10.19
CA TYR A 71 -14.71 18.92 8.95
C TYR A 71 -14.69 17.41 9.19
N LEU A 72 -14.86 16.97 10.45
CA LEU A 72 -14.88 15.54 10.78
C LEU A 72 -16.31 15.01 10.88
N SER A 73 -16.47 13.77 10.50
CA SER A 73 -17.69 12.98 10.68
C SER A 73 -17.34 11.64 11.35
N PRO A 74 -17.78 11.40 12.60
CA PRO A 74 -18.56 12.32 13.45
C PRO A 74 -17.74 13.53 13.92
N SER A 75 -18.43 14.65 14.17
CA SER A 75 -17.80 15.91 14.61
C SER A 75 -17.17 15.85 16.00
N SER A 76 -17.49 14.80 16.77
CA SER A 76 -16.91 14.50 18.07
C SER A 76 -15.50 13.91 18.02
N ASN A 77 -15.04 13.49 16.86
CA ASN A 77 -13.69 12.94 16.73
C ASN A 77 -12.63 13.96 17.15
N PRO A 78 -11.62 13.56 17.94
CA PRO A 78 -10.51 14.41 18.32
C PRO A 78 -9.77 14.96 17.11
N THR A 79 -9.40 16.22 17.17
CA THR A 79 -8.68 16.92 16.12
C THR A 79 -7.27 17.31 16.56
N TYR A 80 -6.34 17.37 15.62
CA TYR A 80 -5.03 17.99 15.82
C TYR A 80 -4.99 19.41 15.26
N TYR A 81 -5.58 19.62 14.08
CA TYR A 81 -5.67 20.93 13.43
C TYR A 81 -7.03 21.61 13.66
N PRO A 82 -7.06 22.99 13.67
CA PRO A 82 -5.99 23.93 13.37
C PRO A 82 -4.93 24.02 14.47
N LYS A 83 -3.67 24.31 14.09
CA LYS A 83 -2.55 24.48 15.04
C LYS A 83 -1.53 25.50 14.54
N SER A 84 -1.38 26.59 15.24
CA SER A 84 -0.55 27.73 14.81
C SER A 84 0.93 27.37 14.64
N VAL A 85 1.50 26.51 15.51
CA VAL A 85 2.91 26.12 15.43
C VAL A 85 3.24 25.39 14.12
N THR A 86 2.29 24.70 13.52
CA THR A 86 2.44 24.03 12.23
C THR A 86 2.05 24.91 11.04
N GLU A 87 1.56 26.11 11.28
CA GLU A 87 1.00 27.05 10.28
C GLU A 87 -0.25 26.49 9.56
N VAL A 88 -0.79 25.34 9.98
CA VAL A 88 -2.04 24.78 9.46
C VAL A 88 -3.20 25.35 10.28
N THR A 89 -3.64 26.56 9.91
CA THR A 89 -4.66 27.32 10.63
C THR A 89 -6.00 27.38 9.93
N GLU A 90 -6.03 27.02 8.64
CA GLU A 90 -7.24 26.97 7.81
C GLU A 90 -7.36 25.60 7.14
N VAL A 91 -8.58 25.17 6.84
CA VAL A 91 -8.84 23.91 6.18
C VAL A 91 -8.18 23.81 4.81
N SER A 92 -8.10 24.93 4.10
CA SER A 92 -7.40 25.06 2.81
C SER A 92 -5.90 24.74 2.89
N HIS A 93 -5.32 24.71 4.09
CA HIS A 93 -3.93 24.29 4.29
C HIS A 93 -3.77 22.76 4.39
N THR A 94 -4.85 21.98 4.57
CA THR A 94 -4.75 20.54 4.68
C THR A 94 -4.50 19.87 3.32
N TRP A 95 -3.75 18.77 3.31
CA TRP A 95 -3.41 18.04 2.09
C TRP A 95 -4.65 17.59 1.31
N TRP A 96 -5.67 17.10 2.02
CA TRP A 96 -6.89 16.57 1.40
C TRP A 96 -7.79 17.66 0.83
N HIS A 97 -7.90 18.82 1.50
CA HIS A 97 -8.69 19.92 0.98
C HIS A 97 -8.06 20.53 -0.27
N GLN A 98 -6.71 20.64 -0.29
CA GLN A 98 -5.98 21.07 -1.48
C GLN A 98 -6.21 20.09 -2.63
N PHE A 99 -6.05 18.76 -2.39
CA PHE A 99 -6.25 17.74 -3.40
C PHE A 99 -7.68 17.74 -3.97
N ILE A 100 -8.69 17.79 -3.11
CA ILE A 100 -10.10 17.84 -3.49
C ILE A 100 -10.39 19.09 -4.35
N THR A 101 -9.91 20.26 -3.92
CA THR A 101 -10.17 21.53 -4.61
C THR A 101 -9.47 21.59 -5.97
N GLN A 102 -8.20 21.18 -6.03
CA GLN A 102 -7.41 21.20 -7.27
C GLN A 102 -7.98 20.28 -8.35
N ASN A 103 -8.58 19.16 -7.94
CA ASN A 103 -9.13 18.15 -8.84
C ASN A 103 -10.65 18.27 -9.05
N GLN A 104 -11.29 19.35 -8.55
CA GLN A 104 -12.73 19.58 -8.65
C GLN A 104 -13.57 18.41 -8.12
N LEU A 105 -13.11 17.80 -7.02
CA LEU A 105 -13.78 16.72 -6.31
C LEU A 105 -14.66 17.29 -5.18
N ARG A 106 -15.40 16.43 -4.48
CA ARG A 106 -16.23 16.82 -3.33
C ARG A 106 -15.89 15.95 -2.13
N LEU A 107 -15.82 16.57 -0.94
CA LEU A 107 -15.68 15.81 0.31
C LEU A 107 -17.02 15.14 0.64
N GLU A 108 -17.04 13.82 0.73
CA GLU A 108 -18.16 13.04 1.24
C GLU A 108 -18.05 12.90 2.77
N CYS A 109 -16.94 12.35 3.24
CA CYS A 109 -16.75 12.09 4.66
C CYS A 109 -15.27 12.21 5.03
N ASN A 110 -14.96 12.92 6.11
CA ASN A 110 -13.64 12.84 6.74
C ASN A 110 -13.79 12.18 8.12
N ASN A 111 -13.66 10.85 8.15
CA ASN A 111 -13.68 10.07 9.39
C ASN A 111 -12.26 9.87 9.94
N SER A 112 -11.51 10.97 10.06
CA SER A 112 -10.20 10.94 10.73
C SER A 112 -10.35 11.15 12.24
N TYR A 113 -9.40 10.57 12.99
CA TYR A 113 -9.41 10.61 14.45
C TYR A 113 -7.98 10.80 14.97
N SER A 114 -7.68 11.90 15.64
CA SER A 114 -6.32 12.19 16.13
C SER A 114 -5.85 11.16 17.14
N GLY A 115 -4.69 10.56 16.89
CA GLY A 115 -4.10 9.52 17.75
C GLY A 115 -4.61 8.10 17.49
N SER A 116 -5.50 7.92 16.50
CA SER A 116 -6.02 6.59 16.19
C SER A 116 -4.98 5.68 15.54
N THR A 117 -5.11 4.39 15.82
CA THR A 117 -4.34 3.30 15.20
C THR A 117 -5.19 2.55 14.18
N VAL A 118 -4.55 1.87 13.25
CA VAL A 118 -5.23 0.91 12.37
C VAL A 118 -5.75 -0.25 13.21
N ALA A 119 -4.86 -0.87 13.99
CA ALA A 119 -5.20 -1.94 14.90
C ALA A 119 -6.05 -1.46 16.08
N ARG A 120 -6.89 -2.33 16.57
CA ARG A 120 -7.65 -2.11 17.82
C ARG A 120 -6.69 -1.97 19.01
N LYS A 121 -7.16 -1.27 20.03
CA LYS A 121 -6.53 -1.24 21.35
C LYS A 121 -7.44 -1.92 22.35
N GLN A 122 -6.87 -2.66 23.28
CA GLN A 122 -7.65 -3.33 24.35
C GLN A 122 -8.48 -2.36 25.19
N THR A 123 -8.04 -1.12 25.33
CA THR A 123 -8.63 -0.12 26.25
C THR A 123 -9.40 1.00 25.53
N ALA A 124 -9.37 1.06 24.21
CA ALA A 124 -10.01 2.13 23.44
C ALA A 124 -11.07 1.53 22.52
N ASN A 125 -12.33 1.95 22.70
CA ASN A 125 -13.46 1.50 21.91
C ASN A 125 -13.80 2.54 20.83
N GLY A 126 -14.04 2.08 19.59
CA GLY A 126 -14.58 2.89 18.49
C GLY A 126 -13.61 3.89 17.86
N SER A 127 -12.31 3.84 18.17
CA SER A 127 -11.35 4.82 17.66
C SER A 127 -10.42 4.32 16.57
N SER A 128 -10.24 2.99 16.43
CA SER A 128 -9.35 2.39 15.43
C SER A 128 -9.97 2.40 14.02
N TYR A 129 -9.12 2.25 13.00
CA TYR A 129 -9.61 2.21 11.61
C TYR A 129 -10.50 0.99 11.36
N VAL A 130 -10.15 -0.17 11.94
CA VAL A 130 -10.96 -1.40 11.81
C VAL A 130 -12.34 -1.29 12.48
N GLU A 131 -12.58 -0.27 13.30
CA GLU A 131 -13.89 0.00 13.90
C GLU A 131 -14.67 1.08 13.15
N ARG A 132 -13.98 2.04 12.50
CA ARG A 132 -14.59 3.23 11.88
C ARG A 132 -14.83 3.10 10.37
N TYR A 133 -14.24 2.09 9.70
CA TYR A 133 -14.38 1.93 8.26
C TYR A 133 -15.83 1.89 7.73
N PRO A 134 -16.86 1.44 8.47
CA PRO A 134 -18.21 1.40 7.95
C PRO A 134 -18.89 2.78 7.81
N GLU A 135 -18.27 3.83 8.38
CA GLU A 135 -18.87 5.16 8.51
C GLU A 135 -18.23 6.16 7.53
N LEU A 136 -18.05 5.78 6.26
CA LEU A 136 -17.42 6.63 5.25
C LEU A 136 -18.42 7.24 4.24
N GLY A 137 -19.72 7.08 4.44
CA GLY A 137 -20.74 7.58 3.51
C GLY A 137 -20.81 6.73 2.22
N ASN A 138 -20.92 7.39 1.08
CA ASN A 138 -20.95 6.74 -0.24
C ASN A 138 -19.90 7.35 -1.19
N PRO A 139 -18.62 7.10 -0.96
CA PRO A 139 -17.53 7.68 -1.74
C PRO A 139 -17.29 6.98 -3.07
N ASP A 140 -16.79 7.75 -4.05
CA ASP A 140 -16.17 7.23 -5.28
C ASP A 140 -14.67 6.94 -5.07
N LEU A 141 -14.04 7.63 -4.08
CA LEU A 141 -12.63 7.49 -3.76
C LEU A 141 -12.42 7.50 -2.24
N ILE A 142 -11.67 6.55 -1.73
CA ILE A 142 -11.29 6.46 -0.31
C ILE A 142 -9.79 6.63 -0.17
N PHE A 143 -9.37 7.61 0.63
CA PHE A 143 -8.01 7.68 1.12
C PHE A 143 -7.88 7.02 2.49
N VAL A 144 -6.91 6.12 2.62
CA VAL A 144 -6.47 5.51 3.89
C VAL A 144 -5.12 6.12 4.24
N PHE A 145 -5.04 6.92 5.30
CA PHE A 145 -3.79 7.53 5.73
C PHE A 145 -3.54 7.27 7.21
N GLY A 146 -2.86 6.16 7.51
CA GLY A 146 -2.65 5.67 8.86
C GLY A 146 -1.36 4.89 9.07
N GLY A 147 -1.32 4.11 10.17
CA GLY A 147 -0.16 3.33 10.57
C GLY A 147 0.91 4.13 11.34
N THR A 148 0.84 5.46 11.33
CA THR A 148 1.77 6.31 12.07
C THR A 148 1.70 6.06 13.57
N ASN A 149 0.49 6.04 14.13
CA ASN A 149 0.29 5.79 15.54
C ASN A 149 0.59 4.34 15.93
N ASP A 150 0.31 3.38 15.05
CA ASP A 150 0.70 1.98 15.28
C ASP A 150 2.22 1.85 15.43
N SER A 151 2.97 2.46 14.51
CA SER A 151 4.43 2.48 14.53
C SER A 151 5.00 3.22 15.75
N TRP A 152 4.44 4.40 16.10
CA TRP A 152 4.92 5.20 17.23
C TRP A 152 4.63 4.55 18.58
N GLN A 153 3.44 3.97 18.74
CA GLN A 153 3.02 3.31 19.98
C GLN A 153 3.55 1.88 20.10
N GLY A 154 4.17 1.34 19.04
CA GLY A 154 4.72 0.00 19.03
C GLY A 154 3.64 -1.09 19.11
N ILE A 155 2.52 -0.90 18.41
CA ILE A 155 1.49 -1.95 18.27
C ILE A 155 2.16 -3.20 17.70
N PRO A 156 2.01 -4.39 18.28
CA PRO A 156 2.63 -5.60 17.75
C PRO A 156 2.28 -5.82 16.28
N VAL A 157 3.28 -6.12 15.45
CA VAL A 157 3.07 -6.23 13.99
C VAL A 157 2.24 -7.47 13.65
N GLY A 158 2.46 -8.60 14.32
CA GLY A 158 1.78 -9.87 14.08
C GLY A 158 2.20 -10.56 12.79
N ASP A 159 1.57 -11.68 12.49
CA ASP A 159 1.78 -12.43 11.26
C ASP A 159 0.85 -11.92 10.15
N TYR A 160 1.16 -12.24 8.87
CA TYR A 160 0.25 -11.97 7.77
C TYR A 160 -0.96 -12.90 7.84
N GLN A 161 -2.16 -12.30 7.82
CA GLN A 161 -3.44 -13.03 7.84
C GLN A 161 -4.41 -12.32 6.91
N TYR A 162 -5.01 -13.06 5.98
CA TYR A 162 -5.85 -12.50 4.91
C TYR A 162 -7.30 -13.00 4.95
N SER A 163 -7.65 -13.87 5.91
CA SER A 163 -9.00 -14.39 6.15
C SER A 163 -9.17 -14.83 7.61
N ASP A 164 -10.40 -15.17 7.99
CA ASP A 164 -10.75 -15.82 9.25
C ASP A 164 -10.28 -15.07 10.52
N TRP A 165 -10.34 -13.73 10.47
CA TRP A 165 -9.92 -12.89 11.59
C TRP A 165 -10.85 -13.03 12.80
N GLY A 166 -10.28 -13.37 13.94
CA GLY A 166 -10.90 -13.21 15.25
C GLY A 166 -10.66 -11.79 15.82
N GLU A 167 -11.38 -11.47 16.89
CA GLU A 167 -11.27 -10.17 17.58
C GLU A 167 -9.85 -9.88 18.08
N ASP A 168 -9.13 -10.91 18.56
CA ASP A 168 -7.77 -10.78 19.07
C ASP A 168 -6.75 -10.54 17.96
N ASP A 169 -7.00 -11.00 16.74
CA ASP A 169 -6.11 -10.77 15.59
C ASP A 169 -6.04 -9.28 15.26
N LEU A 170 -7.14 -8.55 15.46
CA LEU A 170 -7.22 -7.11 15.18
C LEU A 170 -6.43 -6.24 16.17
N LEU A 171 -5.85 -6.83 17.20
CA LEU A 171 -4.88 -6.17 18.09
C LEU A 171 -3.47 -6.10 17.50
N TYR A 172 -3.22 -6.77 16.38
CA TYR A 172 -1.95 -6.81 15.65
C TYR A 172 -2.07 -6.03 14.35
N PHE A 173 -1.00 -5.33 13.98
CA PHE A 173 -1.05 -4.39 12.84
C PHE A 173 -1.32 -5.06 11.48
N ARG A 174 -0.59 -6.15 11.15
CA ARG A 174 -0.76 -6.85 9.86
C ARG A 174 -2.16 -7.42 9.67
N PRO A 175 -2.70 -8.21 10.61
CA PRO A 175 -4.08 -8.69 10.50
C PRO A 175 -5.10 -7.56 10.42
N ALA A 176 -4.95 -6.52 11.26
CA ALA A 176 -5.86 -5.38 11.28
C ALA A 176 -5.84 -4.60 9.96
N PHE A 177 -4.66 -4.37 9.37
CA PHE A 177 -4.56 -3.64 8.10
C PHE A 177 -5.11 -4.48 6.93
N ALA A 178 -4.86 -5.79 6.92
CA ALA A 178 -5.45 -6.71 5.94
C ALA A 178 -6.98 -6.76 6.07
N TYR A 179 -7.49 -6.88 7.29
CA TYR A 179 -8.92 -6.81 7.59
C TYR A 179 -9.52 -5.49 7.08
N LEU A 180 -8.88 -4.36 7.37
CA LEU A 180 -9.36 -3.04 6.96
C LEU A 180 -9.53 -2.97 5.43
N LEU A 181 -8.50 -3.32 4.66
CA LEU A 181 -8.58 -3.26 3.20
C LEU A 181 -9.63 -4.21 2.63
N ASN A 182 -9.69 -5.44 3.15
CA ASN A 182 -10.73 -6.40 2.77
C ASN A 182 -12.14 -5.84 3.02
N ARG A 183 -12.37 -5.27 4.20
CA ARG A 183 -13.67 -4.71 4.57
C ARG A 183 -14.03 -3.45 3.78
N LEU A 184 -13.07 -2.60 3.49
CA LEU A 184 -13.30 -1.43 2.64
C LEU A 184 -13.77 -1.86 1.24
N GLN A 185 -13.11 -2.84 0.62
CA GLN A 185 -13.51 -3.37 -0.68
C GLN A 185 -14.89 -4.03 -0.68
N GLN A 186 -15.24 -4.71 0.42
CA GLN A 186 -16.57 -5.33 0.55
C GLN A 186 -17.69 -4.32 0.84
N THR A 187 -17.40 -3.29 1.64
CA THR A 187 -18.39 -2.30 2.05
C THR A 187 -18.62 -1.25 0.96
N TYR A 188 -17.56 -0.91 0.22
CA TYR A 188 -17.56 0.12 -0.82
C TYR A 188 -17.05 -0.47 -2.15
N PRO A 189 -17.78 -1.42 -2.77
CA PRO A 189 -17.30 -2.18 -3.93
C PRO A 189 -17.03 -1.32 -5.17
N ASP A 190 -17.67 -0.17 -5.28
CA ASP A 190 -17.54 0.76 -6.41
C ASP A 190 -16.50 1.86 -6.13
N ALA A 191 -15.99 1.97 -4.90
CA ALA A 191 -15.02 2.99 -4.54
C ALA A 191 -13.58 2.57 -4.90
N GLN A 192 -12.83 3.48 -5.47
CA GLN A 192 -11.39 3.36 -5.61
C GLN A 192 -10.72 3.58 -4.25
N ILE A 193 -9.71 2.79 -3.91
CA ILE A 193 -9.01 2.90 -2.62
C ILE A 193 -7.56 3.26 -2.86
N VAL A 194 -7.09 4.30 -2.19
CA VAL A 194 -5.70 4.76 -2.19
C VAL A 194 -5.16 4.76 -0.78
N ASN A 195 -4.13 3.96 -0.54
CA ASN A 195 -3.40 3.97 0.71
C ASN A 195 -2.20 4.91 0.64
N LEU A 196 -2.00 5.70 1.68
CA LEU A 196 -0.85 6.60 1.83
C LEU A 196 0.06 6.10 2.94
N ILE A 197 1.32 5.81 2.62
CA ILE A 197 2.34 5.44 3.60
C ILE A 197 3.12 6.68 4.00
N ASN A 198 3.08 7.00 5.29
CA ASN A 198 3.84 8.10 5.88
C ASN A 198 5.35 7.83 5.82
N THR A 199 6.14 8.88 5.63
CA THR A 199 7.60 8.81 5.82
C THR A 199 7.94 8.62 7.30
N GLY A 200 9.02 7.85 7.57
CA GLY A 200 9.53 7.62 8.93
C GLY A 200 8.80 6.54 9.73
N LEU A 201 7.94 5.73 9.10
CA LEU A 201 7.45 4.50 9.73
C LEU A 201 8.60 3.52 9.98
N LYS A 202 8.51 2.74 11.07
CA LYS A 202 9.41 1.61 11.26
C LYS A 202 9.25 0.63 10.09
N LYS A 203 10.36 0.01 9.69
CA LYS A 203 10.46 -0.85 8.50
C LYS A 203 9.33 -1.88 8.41
N ASP A 204 9.06 -2.60 9.50
CA ASP A 204 8.09 -3.69 9.52
C ASP A 204 6.65 -3.23 9.23
N TYR A 205 6.29 -1.99 9.59
CA TYR A 205 4.97 -1.41 9.29
C TYR A 205 4.87 -0.99 7.83
N LYS A 206 5.93 -0.36 7.30
CA LYS A 206 5.99 0.02 5.90
C LYS A 206 5.89 -1.20 4.99
N GLU A 207 6.73 -2.22 5.21
CA GLU A 207 6.71 -3.47 4.45
C GLU A 207 5.37 -4.20 4.55
N ALA A 208 4.73 -4.17 5.75
CA ALA A 208 3.41 -4.75 5.92
C ALA A 208 2.36 -4.06 5.05
N MET A 209 2.34 -2.72 5.02
CA MET A 209 1.40 -1.96 4.18
C MET A 209 1.63 -2.22 2.69
N GLU A 210 2.88 -2.21 2.24
CA GLU A 210 3.25 -2.50 0.85
C GLU A 210 2.78 -3.89 0.43
N THR A 211 3.11 -4.92 1.23
CA THR A 211 2.75 -6.32 0.96
C THR A 211 1.23 -6.53 0.93
N ILE A 212 0.51 -5.93 1.89
CA ILE A 212 -0.93 -6.11 2.01
C ILE A 212 -1.67 -5.34 0.91
N CYS A 213 -1.23 -4.12 0.56
CA CYS A 213 -1.79 -3.38 -0.56
C CYS A 213 -1.59 -4.14 -1.89
N GLN A 214 -0.43 -4.75 -2.09
CA GLN A 214 -0.18 -5.59 -3.27
C GLN A 214 -1.13 -6.79 -3.31
N TYR A 215 -1.36 -7.47 -2.19
CA TYR A 215 -2.27 -8.62 -2.11
C TYR A 215 -3.71 -8.26 -2.50
N TYR A 216 -4.20 -7.10 -2.02
CA TYR A 216 -5.56 -6.63 -2.30
C TYR A 216 -5.67 -5.77 -3.57
N HIS A 217 -4.59 -5.60 -4.34
CA HIS A 217 -4.54 -4.73 -5.52
C HIS A 217 -4.99 -3.28 -5.23
N VAL A 218 -4.65 -2.77 -4.05
CA VAL A 218 -4.94 -1.39 -3.64
C VAL A 218 -3.79 -0.47 -4.06
N CYS A 219 -4.13 0.66 -4.68
CA CYS A 219 -3.14 1.71 -4.97
C CYS A 219 -2.44 2.14 -3.68
N ASN A 220 -1.11 2.10 -3.69
CA ASN A 220 -0.29 2.40 -2.53
C ASN A 220 0.76 3.45 -2.86
N ILE A 221 0.70 4.61 -2.19
CA ILE A 221 1.62 5.73 -2.39
C ILE A 221 2.54 5.84 -1.17
N SER A 222 3.80 5.46 -1.33
CA SER A 222 4.84 5.73 -0.34
C SER A 222 5.30 7.19 -0.46
N LEU A 223 4.92 8.00 0.52
CA LEU A 223 5.30 9.42 0.55
C LEU A 223 6.80 9.56 0.82
N GLY A 224 7.45 10.40 0.04
CA GLY A 224 8.79 10.92 0.32
C GLY A 224 8.78 11.92 1.47
N ASP A 225 9.96 12.43 1.83
CA ASP A 225 10.08 13.37 2.94
C ASP A 225 9.28 14.65 2.73
N PHE A 226 8.65 15.11 3.79
CA PHE A 226 7.94 16.37 3.88
C PHE A 226 8.15 17.02 5.25
N GLU A 227 8.01 18.34 5.31
CA GLU A 227 8.26 19.13 6.52
C GLU A 227 7.27 18.76 7.63
N LYS A 228 7.82 18.49 8.81
CA LYS A 228 7.06 18.21 10.04
C LYS A 228 7.52 19.11 11.18
N ILE A 229 6.55 19.57 11.97
CA ILE A 229 6.78 20.29 13.23
C ILE A 229 6.08 19.49 14.32
N ASP A 230 6.80 19.16 15.40
CA ASP A 230 6.31 18.28 16.48
C ASP A 230 5.73 16.95 15.95
N GLY A 231 6.41 16.34 14.95
CA GLY A 231 6.01 15.09 14.35
C GLY A 231 4.83 15.16 13.38
N HIS A 232 4.21 16.32 13.16
CA HIS A 232 3.04 16.52 12.31
C HIS A 232 3.37 17.39 11.09
N PRO A 233 2.72 17.19 9.94
CA PRO A 233 2.92 18.02 8.78
C PRO A 233 2.72 19.50 9.08
N SER A 234 3.69 20.34 8.69
CA SER A 234 3.52 21.78 8.60
C SER A 234 2.65 22.14 7.39
N LYS A 235 2.32 23.42 7.21
CA LYS A 235 1.65 23.88 6.00
C LYS A 235 2.40 23.45 4.73
N LYS A 236 3.71 23.63 4.70
CA LYS A 236 4.55 23.13 3.56
C LYS A 236 4.54 21.61 3.45
N GLY A 237 4.51 20.90 4.58
CA GLY A 237 4.37 19.46 4.59
C GLY A 237 3.05 18.99 3.99
N MET A 238 1.95 19.66 4.30
CA MET A 238 0.63 19.41 3.72
C MET A 238 0.61 19.65 2.21
N GLU A 239 1.22 20.75 1.74
CA GLU A 239 1.38 21.05 0.31
C GLU A 239 2.19 19.95 -0.40
N SER A 240 3.29 19.50 0.21
CA SER A 240 4.12 18.43 -0.32
C SER A 240 3.36 17.10 -0.43
N ILE A 241 2.59 16.73 0.59
CA ILE A 241 1.74 15.52 0.56
C ILE A 241 0.77 15.59 -0.63
N CYS A 242 0.04 16.71 -0.76
CA CYS A 242 -0.90 16.92 -1.87
C CYS A 242 -0.21 16.80 -3.23
N GLN A 243 0.96 17.42 -3.40
CA GLN A 243 1.74 17.37 -4.64
C GLN A 243 2.17 15.94 -4.99
N GLN A 244 2.66 15.16 -4.02
CA GLN A 244 3.10 13.78 -4.24
C GLN A 244 1.93 12.88 -4.66
N ILE A 245 0.77 13.01 -4.02
CA ILE A 245 -0.46 12.28 -4.40
C ILE A 245 -0.86 12.66 -5.84
N THR A 246 -0.93 13.95 -6.14
CA THR A 246 -1.29 14.46 -7.45
C THR A 246 -0.34 13.96 -8.53
N GLN A 247 0.97 13.99 -8.27
CA GLN A 247 1.97 13.51 -9.21
C GLN A 247 1.84 12.01 -9.50
N THR A 248 1.44 11.22 -8.51
CA THR A 248 1.29 9.78 -8.68
C THR A 248 -0.01 9.43 -9.42
N LEU A 249 -1.12 10.10 -9.10
CA LEU A 249 -2.43 9.75 -9.67
C LEU A 249 -2.75 10.42 -11.00
N ILE A 250 -2.12 11.55 -11.36
CA ILE A 250 -2.51 12.35 -12.55
C ILE A 250 -1.46 12.29 -13.67
N LYS A 251 -0.25 11.83 -13.40
CA LYS A 251 0.83 11.74 -14.43
C LYS A 251 0.80 10.47 -15.27
N GLN A 252 -0.24 9.68 -15.15
CA GLN A 252 -0.34 8.42 -15.88
C GLN A 252 -1.05 8.58 -17.21
#